data_f3207db779163436873eabdfd153c62d
#
_entry.id   f3207db779163436873eabdfd153c62d
#
_cell.length_a   1.000
_cell.length_b   1.000
_cell.length_c   1.000
_cell.angle_alpha   90.00
_cell.angle_beta   90.00
_cell.angle_gamma   90.00
#
_symmetry.space_group_name_H-M   'P 1'
#
loop_
_entity.id
_entity.type
_entity.pdbx_description
1 polymer ?
#
loop_
_entity_poly.entity_id
_entity_poly.type
_entity_poly.pdbx_seq_one_letter_code
_entity_poly.pdbx_strand_id
1 'polypeptide(L)'
;MKKLYVLLILLLLCGCSNKVILNCNFVDSSSILGSKSIIDIITFKNNKIVSFERDINFSLHSDLNKDVKSIYKTVKLEAKSLKKYIGGKYRISKYSDSVKMSFNSKRIGNLIYIGIDGNYGYDDVLGVYSNLGFECK
;
A
#
# COMPACT_ATOMS: atom_id res chain seq x y z
N MET A 1 -19.42 -42.41 20.42
CA MET A 1 -19.47 -42.04 18.99
C MET A 1 -19.98 -40.62 18.75
N LYS A 2 -21.05 -40.13 19.38
CA LYS A 2 -21.56 -38.76 19.20
C LYS A 2 -20.53 -37.64 19.48
N LYS A 3 -19.64 -37.79 20.46
CA LYS A 3 -18.61 -36.80 20.82
C LYS A 3 -17.50 -36.67 19.73
N LEU A 4 -17.24 -37.76 18.99
CA LEU A 4 -16.25 -37.75 17.92
C LEU A 4 -16.72 -36.95 16.69
N TYR A 5 -18.02 -37.04 16.37
CA TYR A 5 -18.61 -36.26 15.29
C TYR A 5 -18.61 -34.74 15.56
N VAL A 6 -18.86 -34.33 16.82
CA VAL A 6 -18.80 -32.90 17.21
C VAL A 6 -17.38 -32.36 17.08
N LEU A 7 -16.36 -33.15 17.44
CA LEU A 7 -14.96 -32.75 17.28
C LEU A 7 -14.56 -32.65 15.81
N LEU A 8 -15.02 -33.56 14.95
CA LEU A 8 -14.78 -33.55 13.51
C LEU A 8 -15.45 -32.33 12.83
N ILE A 9 -16.67 -31.97 13.23
CA ILE A 9 -17.38 -30.79 12.72
C ILE A 9 -16.69 -29.50 13.18
N LEU A 10 -16.16 -29.43 14.41
CA LEU A 10 -15.39 -28.30 14.90
C LEU A 10 -14.07 -28.11 14.14
N LEU A 11 -13.41 -29.19 13.71
CA LEU A 11 -12.20 -29.14 12.87
C LEU A 11 -12.49 -28.69 11.43
N LEU A 12 -13.67 -28.99 10.91
CA LEU A 12 -14.10 -28.50 9.57
C LEU A 12 -14.52 -27.03 9.59
N LEU A 13 -14.88 -26.48 10.75
CA LEU A 13 -15.22 -25.05 10.95
C LEU A 13 -13.98 -24.17 11.20
N CYS A 14 -12.78 -24.74 11.33
CA CYS A 14 -11.52 -24.00 11.19
C CYS A 14 -11.35 -23.58 9.73
N GLY A 15 -12.27 -22.74 9.25
CA GLY A 15 -12.23 -22.17 7.93
C GLY A 15 -10.88 -21.50 7.71
N CYS A 16 -10.05 -22.06 6.82
CA CYS A 16 -8.86 -21.41 6.32
C CYS A 16 -9.29 -20.02 5.84
N SER A 17 -9.01 -18.99 6.63
CA SER A 17 -9.25 -17.62 6.18
C SER A 17 -8.27 -17.36 5.04
N ASN A 18 -8.77 -17.34 3.81
CA ASN A 18 -7.98 -17.09 2.62
C ASN A 18 -7.39 -15.68 2.71
N LYS A 19 -6.09 -15.62 2.97
CA LYS A 19 -5.31 -14.40 2.94
C LYS A 19 -4.67 -14.30 1.57
N VAL A 20 -4.93 -13.20 0.87
CA VAL A 20 -4.36 -12.90 -0.45
C VAL A 20 -3.60 -11.57 -0.34
N ILE A 21 -2.47 -11.48 -1.02
CA ILE A 21 -1.64 -10.27 -1.06
C ILE A 21 -1.57 -9.81 -2.51
N LEU A 22 -1.91 -8.55 -2.74
CA LEU A 22 -1.72 -7.85 -4.01
C LEU A 22 -0.53 -6.93 -3.86
N ASN A 23 0.48 -7.10 -4.70
CA ASN A 23 1.67 -6.26 -4.75
C ASN A 23 1.67 -5.47 -6.06
N CYS A 24 1.55 -4.15 -5.99
CA CYS A 24 1.45 -3.25 -7.12
C CYS A 24 2.62 -2.30 -7.17
N ASN A 25 3.32 -2.23 -8.30
CA ASN A 25 4.49 -1.40 -8.53
C ASN A 25 4.20 -0.36 -9.61
N PHE A 26 4.61 0.87 -9.37
CA PHE A 26 4.57 1.98 -10.33
C PHE A 26 5.92 2.67 -10.38
N VAL A 27 6.44 2.92 -11.58
CA VAL A 27 7.69 3.66 -11.79
C VAL A 27 7.44 4.77 -12.79
N ASP A 28 7.70 6.00 -12.36
CA ASP A 28 7.74 7.17 -13.24
C ASP A 28 9.17 7.68 -13.35
N SER A 29 9.74 7.57 -14.52
CA SER A 29 11.07 8.09 -14.87
C SER A 29 11.01 9.31 -15.80
N SER A 30 9.82 9.78 -16.13
CA SER A 30 9.60 10.91 -17.07
C SER A 30 9.84 12.28 -16.44
N SER A 31 9.97 12.35 -15.12
CA SER A 31 10.19 13.61 -14.42
C SER A 31 11.59 14.18 -14.69
N ILE A 32 11.66 15.47 -15.01
CA ILE A 32 12.92 16.23 -15.15
C ILE A 32 13.73 16.21 -13.82
N LEU A 33 13.06 16.05 -12.68
CA LEU A 33 13.68 16.07 -11.36
C LEU A 33 14.32 14.74 -10.96
N GLY A 34 13.89 13.64 -11.56
CA GLY A 34 14.37 12.31 -11.20
C GLY A 34 13.32 11.22 -11.42
N SER A 35 13.53 10.06 -10.81
CA SER A 35 12.59 8.94 -10.85
C SER A 35 11.80 8.80 -9.56
N LYS A 36 10.52 8.47 -9.68
CA LYS A 36 9.64 8.11 -8.57
C LYS A 36 9.20 6.66 -8.70
N SER A 37 9.38 5.86 -7.66
CA SER A 37 8.77 4.54 -7.58
C SER A 37 7.82 4.46 -6.41
N ILE A 38 6.70 3.76 -6.62
CA ILE A 38 5.69 3.48 -5.59
C ILE A 38 5.47 1.98 -5.58
N ILE A 39 5.51 1.38 -4.40
CA ILE A 39 5.14 -0.02 -4.18
C ILE A 39 4.01 -0.02 -3.17
N ASP A 40 2.85 -0.54 -3.58
CA ASP A 40 1.70 -0.73 -2.71
C ASP A 40 1.48 -2.22 -2.46
N ILE A 41 1.36 -2.59 -1.19
CA ILE A 41 1.06 -3.95 -0.76
C ILE A 41 -0.29 -3.94 -0.03
N ILE A 42 -1.26 -4.62 -0.61
CA ILE A 42 -2.62 -4.69 -0.10
C ILE A 42 -2.91 -6.12 0.32
N THR A 43 -3.27 -6.30 1.57
CA THR A 43 -3.63 -7.62 2.09
C THR A 43 -5.13 -7.75 2.21
N PHE A 44 -5.67 -8.82 1.64
CA PHE A 44 -7.06 -9.20 1.74
C PHE A 44 -7.22 -10.39 2.68
N LYS A 45 -8.33 -10.43 3.39
CA LYS A 45 -8.82 -11.58 4.15
C LYS A 45 -10.30 -11.74 3.84
N ASN A 46 -10.68 -12.91 3.30
CA ASN A 46 -12.06 -13.15 2.85
C ASN A 46 -12.55 -12.04 1.89
N ASN A 47 -11.74 -11.70 0.91
CA ASN A 47 -11.97 -10.66 -0.10
C ASN A 47 -12.19 -9.23 0.46
N LYS A 48 -11.80 -8.97 1.71
CA LYS A 48 -11.83 -7.64 2.33
C LYS A 48 -10.43 -7.16 2.63
N ILE A 49 -10.15 -5.88 2.39
CA ILE A 49 -8.85 -5.28 2.69
C ILE A 49 -8.65 -5.23 4.21
N VAL A 50 -7.53 -5.76 4.69
CA VAL A 50 -7.18 -5.79 6.12
C VAL A 50 -5.89 -5.05 6.44
N SER A 51 -5.01 -4.83 5.45
CA SER A 51 -3.85 -3.95 5.60
C SER A 51 -3.47 -3.29 4.29
N PHE A 52 -2.84 -2.14 4.41
CA PHE A 52 -2.29 -1.36 3.31
C PHE A 52 -0.91 -0.86 3.69
N GLU A 53 0.05 -1.09 2.80
CA GLU A 53 1.41 -0.61 2.92
C GLU A 53 1.79 0.13 1.65
N ARG A 54 2.50 1.25 1.77
CA ARG A 54 3.01 2.02 0.64
C ARG A 54 4.45 2.41 0.89
N ASP A 55 5.32 2.03 -0.03
CA ASP A 55 6.68 2.52 -0.09
C ASP A 55 6.83 3.48 -1.28
N ILE A 56 7.36 4.66 -1.02
CA ILE A 56 7.73 5.63 -2.04
C ILE A 56 9.23 5.85 -1.99
N ASN A 57 9.88 5.74 -3.14
CA ASN A 57 11.26 6.14 -3.31
C ASN A 57 11.33 7.20 -4.41
N PHE A 58 11.89 8.34 -4.06
CA PHE A 58 12.17 9.43 -5.00
C PHE A 58 13.68 9.59 -5.12
N SER A 59 14.24 9.31 -6.30
CA SER A 59 15.66 9.46 -6.59
C SER A 59 15.87 10.62 -7.56
N LEU A 60 16.70 11.60 -7.16
CA LEU A 60 17.01 12.78 -7.96
C LEU A 60 18.11 12.48 -8.99
N HIS A 61 18.09 13.18 -10.08
CA HIS A 61 19.26 13.27 -10.95
C HIS A 61 20.39 14.02 -10.25
N SER A 62 21.63 13.61 -10.49
CA SER A 62 22.85 14.07 -9.79
C SER A 62 23.02 15.59 -9.74
N ASP A 63 22.48 16.30 -10.75
CA ASP A 63 22.62 17.75 -10.90
C ASP A 63 21.62 18.56 -10.06
N LEU A 64 20.64 17.89 -9.44
CA LEU A 64 19.47 18.52 -8.79
C LEU A 64 19.42 18.31 -7.26
N ASN A 65 20.54 18.04 -6.62
CA ASN A 65 20.63 17.82 -5.16
C ASN A 65 20.04 18.98 -4.31
N LYS A 66 19.86 20.16 -4.91
CA LYS A 66 19.23 21.32 -4.24
C LYS A 66 17.73 21.11 -3.95
N ASP A 67 17.06 20.24 -4.70
CA ASP A 67 15.61 20.05 -4.62
C ASP A 67 15.15 18.95 -3.62
N VAL A 68 16.09 18.20 -3.01
CA VAL A 68 15.77 17.18 -2.01
C VAL A 68 14.89 17.72 -0.89
N LYS A 69 15.11 18.98 -0.48
CA LYS A 69 14.31 19.62 0.58
C LYS A 69 12.85 19.85 0.16
N SER A 70 12.62 20.22 -1.09
CA SER A 70 11.29 20.41 -1.67
C SER A 70 10.55 19.09 -1.77
N ILE A 71 11.21 18.06 -2.33
CA ILE A 71 10.64 16.71 -2.42
C ILE A 71 10.33 16.13 -1.05
N TYR A 72 11.21 16.30 -0.07
CA TYR A 72 10.95 15.89 1.31
C TYR A 72 9.68 16.52 1.88
N LYS A 73 9.44 17.82 1.62
CA LYS A 73 8.20 18.49 2.06
C LYS A 73 6.97 17.87 1.40
N THR A 74 7.02 17.61 0.09
CA THR A 74 5.91 17.01 -0.66
C THR A 74 5.60 15.59 -0.14
N VAL A 75 6.61 14.75 0.00
CA VAL A 75 6.48 13.38 0.53
C VAL A 75 5.94 13.39 1.96
N LYS A 76 6.37 14.37 2.78
CA LYS A 76 5.86 14.54 4.14
C LYS A 76 4.38 14.93 4.18
N LEU A 77 3.92 15.76 3.24
CA LEU A 77 2.50 16.11 3.12
C LEU A 77 1.67 14.88 2.71
N GLU A 78 2.14 14.10 1.74
CA GLU A 78 1.50 12.85 1.33
C GLU A 78 1.40 11.87 2.51
N ALA A 79 2.48 11.66 3.25
CA ALA A 79 2.50 10.80 4.43
C ALA A 79 1.50 11.23 5.51
N LYS A 80 1.39 12.54 5.76
CA LYS A 80 0.41 13.10 6.70
C LYS A 80 -1.03 12.87 6.23
N SER A 81 -1.28 13.01 4.93
CA SER A 81 -2.60 12.78 4.34
C SER A 81 -2.98 11.30 4.42
N LEU A 82 -2.08 10.38 4.08
CA LEU A 82 -2.28 8.94 4.26
C LEU A 82 -2.63 8.61 5.72
N LYS A 83 -1.85 9.16 6.67
CA LYS A 83 -2.14 8.96 8.10
C LYS A 83 -3.49 9.53 8.51
N LYS A 84 -3.88 10.69 8.00
CA LYS A 84 -5.15 11.36 8.31
C LYS A 84 -6.35 10.57 7.81
N TYR A 85 -6.30 10.07 6.57
CA TYR A 85 -7.45 9.44 5.91
C TYR A 85 -7.51 7.93 6.09
N ILE A 86 -6.37 7.25 6.03
CA ILE A 86 -6.30 5.79 6.12
C ILE A 86 -6.01 5.32 7.56
N GLY A 87 -5.36 6.17 8.36
CA GLY A 87 -4.78 5.77 9.65
C GLY A 87 -3.43 5.09 9.44
N GLY A 88 -2.76 4.68 10.53
CA GLY A 88 -1.48 3.98 10.45
C GLY A 88 -0.27 4.82 10.82
N LYS A 89 0.91 4.35 10.42
CA LYS A 89 2.20 4.95 10.78
C LYS A 89 3.04 5.14 9.51
N TYR A 90 3.89 6.17 9.52
CA TYR A 90 4.85 6.38 8.46
C TYR A 90 6.25 6.68 9.01
N ARG A 91 7.26 6.40 8.19
CA ARG A 91 8.65 6.80 8.38
C ARG A 91 9.12 7.47 7.08
N ILE A 92 9.88 8.55 7.20
CA ILE A 92 10.50 9.23 6.06
C ILE A 92 11.98 9.34 6.34
N SER A 93 12.79 8.95 5.36
CA SER A 93 14.24 9.08 5.36
C SER A 93 14.66 9.99 4.22
N LYS A 94 15.54 10.94 4.52
CA LYS A 94 16.08 11.89 3.56
C LYS A 94 17.57 11.59 3.40
N TYR A 95 18.02 11.42 2.17
CA TYR A 95 19.41 11.24 1.77
C TYR A 95 19.89 12.46 0.96
N SER A 96 21.14 12.44 0.52
CA SER A 96 21.69 13.52 -0.32
C SER A 96 20.98 13.65 -1.68
N ASP A 97 20.58 12.52 -2.26
CA ASP A 97 20.03 12.38 -3.61
C ASP A 97 18.64 11.75 -3.67
N SER A 98 18.07 11.41 -2.52
CA SER A 98 16.79 10.68 -2.50
C SER A 98 15.99 10.93 -1.23
N VAL A 99 14.68 10.66 -1.34
CA VAL A 99 13.73 10.64 -0.23
C VAL A 99 12.96 9.35 -0.29
N LYS A 100 12.91 8.63 0.83
CA LYS A 100 12.14 7.39 0.99
C LYS A 100 11.06 7.57 2.02
N MET A 101 9.87 7.05 1.74
CA MET A 101 8.77 6.99 2.68
C MET A 101 8.27 5.56 2.75
N SER A 102 8.06 5.07 3.97
CA SER A 102 7.32 3.82 4.24
C SER A 102 6.10 4.15 5.08
N PHE A 103 4.95 3.69 4.64
CA PHE A 103 3.66 3.82 5.31
C PHE A 103 3.04 2.44 5.52
N ASN A 104 2.46 2.22 6.69
CA ASN A 104 1.79 0.96 7.01
C ASN A 104 0.53 1.22 7.84
N SER A 105 -0.57 0.59 7.46
CA SER A 105 -1.81 0.59 8.22
C SER A 105 -2.41 -0.82 8.30
N LYS A 106 -2.69 -1.26 9.53
CA LYS A 106 -3.43 -2.50 9.83
C LYS A 106 -4.89 -2.23 10.19
N ARG A 107 -5.27 -0.98 10.33
CA ARG A 107 -6.66 -0.54 10.52
C ARG A 107 -6.99 0.34 9.34
N ILE A 108 -7.75 -0.20 8.42
CA ILE A 108 -8.08 0.49 7.18
C ILE A 108 -9.20 1.48 7.47
N GLY A 109 -8.87 2.74 7.36
CA GLY A 109 -9.83 3.85 7.37
C GLY A 109 -10.42 4.10 5.99
N ASN A 110 -10.46 5.35 5.58
CA ASN A 110 -11.00 5.73 4.28
C ASN A 110 -9.95 5.58 3.16
N LEU A 111 -10.04 4.51 2.38
CA LEU A 111 -9.18 4.23 1.22
C LEU A 111 -9.55 5.05 -0.03
N ILE A 112 -10.68 5.76 -0.04
CA ILE A 112 -11.10 6.63 -1.16
C ILE A 112 -10.01 7.66 -1.48
N TYR A 113 -9.21 8.06 -0.49
CA TYR A 113 -8.07 8.95 -0.69
C TYR A 113 -7.06 8.41 -1.74
N ILE A 114 -6.94 7.10 -1.87
CA ILE A 114 -6.09 6.43 -2.88
C ILE A 114 -6.92 5.80 -4.01
N GLY A 115 -8.19 6.18 -4.14
CA GLY A 115 -9.07 5.72 -5.22
C GLY A 115 -9.75 4.38 -4.97
N ILE A 116 -9.69 3.83 -3.76
CA ILE A 116 -10.25 2.52 -3.42
C ILE A 116 -11.49 2.71 -2.53
N ASP A 117 -12.65 2.20 -2.97
CA ASP A 117 -13.83 2.08 -2.11
C ASP A 117 -13.61 0.97 -1.07
N GLY A 118 -14.06 1.19 0.17
CA GLY A 118 -13.92 0.22 1.26
C GLY A 118 -14.66 -1.11 1.06
N ASN A 119 -15.59 -1.14 0.10
CA ASN A 119 -16.33 -2.35 -0.30
C ASN A 119 -15.63 -3.15 -1.41
N TYR A 120 -14.57 -2.62 -2.02
CA TYR A 120 -13.85 -3.28 -3.10
C TYR A 120 -13.19 -4.57 -2.62
N GLY A 121 -13.39 -5.63 -3.43
CA GLY A 121 -12.66 -6.88 -3.32
C GLY A 121 -11.34 -6.84 -4.09
N TYR A 122 -10.69 -8.00 -4.16
CA TYR A 122 -9.39 -8.14 -4.84
C TYR A 122 -9.42 -7.68 -6.30
N ASP A 123 -10.40 -8.17 -7.07
CA ASP A 123 -10.50 -7.87 -8.51
C ASP A 123 -10.82 -6.40 -8.79
N ASP A 124 -11.65 -5.77 -7.95
CA ASP A 124 -11.96 -4.34 -8.06
C ASP A 124 -10.71 -3.49 -7.84
N VAL A 125 -9.93 -3.80 -6.79
CA VAL A 125 -8.68 -3.10 -6.47
C VAL A 125 -7.65 -3.32 -7.57
N LEU A 126 -7.51 -4.54 -8.07
CA LEU A 126 -6.62 -4.86 -9.20
C LEU A 126 -6.97 -4.01 -10.42
N GLY A 127 -8.27 -3.87 -10.74
CA GLY A 127 -8.76 -3.03 -11.83
C GLY A 127 -8.40 -1.54 -11.65
N VAL A 128 -8.58 -0.99 -10.44
CA VAL A 128 -8.21 0.38 -10.12
C VAL A 128 -6.72 0.62 -10.33
N TYR A 129 -5.86 -0.25 -9.80
CA TYR A 129 -4.41 -0.10 -9.91
C TYR A 129 -3.91 -0.25 -11.36
N SER A 130 -4.48 -1.18 -12.11
CA SER A 130 -4.17 -1.35 -13.54
C SER A 130 -4.51 -0.09 -14.34
N ASN A 131 -5.67 0.53 -14.06
CA ASN A 131 -6.09 1.78 -14.71
C ASN A 131 -5.19 2.97 -14.33
N LEU A 132 -4.56 2.94 -13.15
CA LEU A 132 -3.59 3.95 -12.71
C LEU A 132 -2.17 3.69 -13.24
N GLY A 133 -1.97 2.65 -14.04
CA GLY A 133 -0.68 2.30 -14.64
C GLY A 133 0.26 1.51 -13.72
N PHE A 134 -0.24 0.91 -12.66
CA PHE A 134 0.54 0.01 -11.82
C PHE A 134 0.62 -1.39 -12.43
N GLU A 135 1.77 -2.03 -12.26
CA GLU A 135 1.97 -3.46 -12.52
C GLU A 135 1.74 -4.23 -11.22
N CYS A 136 0.70 -5.07 -11.19
CA CYS A 136 0.30 -5.83 -10.00
C CYS A 136 0.55 -7.34 -10.17
N LYS A 137 0.91 -8.02 -9.04
CA LYS A 137 1.15 -9.48 -8.93
C LYS A 137 0.47 -10.03 -7.70
#